data_583cab58ee23907fffd3c7118915af75
#
_entry.id   583cab58ee23907fffd3c7118915af75
#
_cell.length_a   1.000
_cell.length_b   1.000
_cell.length_c   1.000
_cell.angle_alpha   90.00
_cell.angle_beta   90.00
_cell.angle_gamma   90.00
#
_symmetry.space_group_name_H-M   'P 1'
#
loop_
_entity.id
_entity.type
_entity.pdbx_description
1 polymer ?
#
loop_
_entity_poly.entity_id
_entity_poly.type
_entity_poly.pdbx_seq_one_letter_code
_entity_poly.pdbx_strand_id
1 'polypeptide(L)'
;LGGLPTGRAGFPLHCRVRYFDPEKRRAGMPEDVGALVDEMTTDEIALTLVNVNQVQERTVVVQGGAYAEHQIEEIEVGDQVVPVNDSAFSVSLAPGAGRRLVLKMKRYANQPTFAFPWA
;
A
#
# COMPACT_ATOMS: atom_id res chain seq x y z
N LEU A 1 9.54 -3.53 16.12
CA LEU A 1 9.38 -3.58 16.06
C LEU A 1 9.38 -3.57 15.96
N GLY A 2 9.36 -3.62 16.11
CA GLY A 2 9.24 -3.63 16.19
C GLY A 2 8.91 -3.91 16.36
N GLY A 3 8.83 -3.99 16.74
CA GLY A 3 8.46 -4.33 17.07
C GLY A 3 7.99 -4.73 17.42
N LEU A 4 7.83 -4.83 17.72
CA LEU A 4 7.28 -5.24 18.11
C LEU A 4 6.87 -5.65 18.19
N PRO A 5 6.84 -5.73 18.46
CA PRO A 5 6.24 -6.20 18.61
C PRO A 5 5.73 -6.42 18.63
N THR A 6 5.63 -6.46 18.85
CA THR A 6 5.06 -6.50 18.81
C THR A 6 4.57 -6.60 18.60
N GLY A 7 4.51 -6.63 18.56
CA GLY A 7 4.01 -6.68 18.26
C GLY A 7 3.49 -6.96 17.89
N ARG A 8 3.17 -6.89 18.04
CA ARG A 8 2.77 -7.26 17.42
C ARG A 8 2.45 -6.69 16.45
N ALA A 9 3.09 -6.41 16.35
CA ALA A 9 3.15 -5.70 15.15
C ALA A 9 2.25 -6.34 14.16
N GLY A 10 1.93 -5.74 13.19
CA GLY A 10 1.27 -6.38 12.11
C GLY A 10 -0.05 -7.05 12.44
N PHE A 11 -0.70 -6.68 13.50
CA PHE A 11 -2.08 -7.10 13.67
C PHE A 11 -2.90 -6.52 12.54
N PRO A 12 -3.58 -7.34 11.73
CA PRO A 12 -4.30 -6.82 10.56
C PRO A 12 -5.34 -5.77 10.90
N LEU A 13 -5.95 -5.84 12.07
CA LEU A 13 -6.97 -4.87 12.49
C LEU A 13 -6.41 -3.46 12.66
N HIS A 14 -5.10 -3.32 12.78
CA HIS A 14 -4.46 -2.02 12.98
C HIS A 14 -3.66 -1.57 11.77
N CYS A 15 -3.68 -2.35 10.69
CA CYS A 15 -2.97 -1.97 9.48
C CYS A 15 -3.68 -0.85 8.76
N ARG A 16 -2.93 0.18 8.34
CA ARG A 16 -3.46 1.23 7.49
C ARG A 16 -3.43 0.83 6.03
N VAL A 17 -2.43 0.06 5.64
CA VAL A 17 -2.27 -0.38 4.26
C VAL A 17 -1.86 -1.85 4.25
N ARG A 18 -2.19 -2.51 3.16
CA ARG A 18 -1.79 -3.89 2.91
C ARG A 18 -1.36 -3.99 1.46
N TYR A 19 -0.38 -4.83 1.20
CA TYR A 19 0.21 -4.97 -0.12
C TYR A 19 -0.13 -6.31 -0.73
N PHE A 20 -0.28 -6.32 -2.06
CA PHE A 20 -0.57 -7.54 -2.81
C PHE A 20 0.32 -7.60 -4.03
N ASP A 21 0.62 -8.82 -4.47
CA ASP A 21 1.36 -9.09 -5.68
C ASP A 21 0.34 -9.51 -6.76
N PRO A 22 -0.03 -8.60 -7.68
CA PRO A 22 -1.04 -8.92 -8.68
C PRO A 22 -0.55 -9.90 -9.73
N GLU A 23 0.76 -9.94 -9.96
CA GLU A 23 1.34 -10.85 -10.96
C GLU A 23 1.22 -12.29 -10.52
N LYS A 24 1.53 -12.57 -9.26
CA LYS A 24 1.40 -13.91 -8.68
C LYS A 24 0.07 -14.13 -7.99
N ARG A 25 -0.78 -13.11 -7.97
CA ARG A 25 -2.14 -13.11 -7.41
C ARG A 25 -2.14 -13.62 -5.98
N ARG A 26 -1.32 -12.98 -5.14
CA ARG A 26 -1.20 -13.35 -3.73
C ARG A 26 -1.05 -12.13 -2.85
N ALA A 27 -1.31 -12.32 -1.55
CA ALA A 27 -1.07 -11.29 -0.55
C ALA A 27 0.42 -11.15 -0.29
N GLY A 28 0.84 -9.94 0.07
CA GLY A 28 2.22 -9.62 0.41
C GLY A 28 2.93 -8.88 -0.70
N MET A 29 4.14 -8.42 -0.40
CA MET A 29 4.92 -7.65 -1.35
C MET A 29 5.37 -8.52 -2.51
N PRO A 30 5.39 -7.96 -3.73
CA PRO A 30 6.06 -8.61 -4.84
C PRO A 30 7.54 -8.80 -4.53
N GLU A 31 8.14 -9.79 -5.20
CA GLU A 31 9.58 -10.00 -5.10
C GLU A 31 10.32 -8.71 -5.46
N ASP A 32 11.39 -8.43 -4.75
CA ASP A 32 12.26 -7.28 -4.97
C ASP A 32 11.63 -5.90 -4.69
N VAL A 33 10.44 -5.85 -4.09
CA VAL A 33 9.82 -4.60 -3.73
C VAL A 33 9.86 -4.43 -2.22
N GLY A 34 10.34 -3.27 -1.78
CA GLY A 34 10.31 -2.91 -0.37
C GLY A 34 9.41 -1.70 -0.16
N ALA A 35 8.91 -1.54 1.05
CA ALA A 35 8.08 -0.42 1.42
C ALA A 35 8.50 0.13 2.77
N LEU A 36 8.47 1.45 2.89
CA LEU A 36 8.73 2.14 4.14
C LEU A 36 7.64 3.17 4.37
N VAL A 37 6.96 3.07 5.50
CA VAL A 37 6.00 4.09 5.93
C VAL A 37 6.79 5.09 6.77
N ASP A 38 6.97 6.31 6.25
CA ASP A 38 7.80 7.30 6.93
C ASP A 38 6.99 8.38 7.66
N GLU A 39 5.70 8.51 7.35
CA GLU A 39 4.82 9.40 8.10
C GLU A 39 3.42 8.82 8.15
N MET A 40 2.73 9.04 9.26
CA MET A 40 1.36 8.56 9.43
C MET A 40 0.60 9.52 10.31
N THR A 41 -0.52 10.02 9.80
CA THR A 41 -1.45 10.82 10.58
C THR A 41 -2.80 10.10 10.63
N THR A 42 -3.83 10.77 11.12
CA THR A 42 -5.15 10.16 11.25
C THR A 42 -5.70 9.73 9.88
N ASP A 43 -5.47 10.54 8.85
CA ASP A 43 -6.08 10.33 7.53
C ASP A 43 -5.08 10.34 6.38
N GLU A 44 -3.78 10.38 6.68
CA GLU A 44 -2.74 10.37 5.65
C GLU A 44 -1.63 9.40 5.99
N ILE A 45 -1.10 8.77 4.97
CA ILE A 45 0.09 7.92 5.08
C ILE A 45 1.06 8.30 3.97
N ALA A 46 2.30 8.58 4.34
CA ALA A 46 3.38 8.76 3.38
C ALA A 46 4.21 7.49 3.35
N LEU A 47 4.33 6.89 2.19
CA LEU A 47 5.11 5.67 2.04
C LEU A 47 6.03 5.75 0.83
N THR A 48 7.15 5.04 0.91
CA THR A 48 8.09 4.93 -0.18
C THR A 48 8.14 3.47 -0.62
N LEU A 49 7.96 3.24 -1.91
CA LEU A 49 8.07 1.92 -2.52
C LEU A 49 9.33 1.89 -3.38
N VAL A 50 10.08 0.80 -3.31
CA VAL A 50 11.33 0.65 -4.05
C VAL A 50 11.37 -0.71 -4.72
N ASN A 51 11.69 -0.72 -6.01
CA ASN A 51 11.96 -1.93 -6.77
C ASN A 51 13.48 -2.07 -6.89
N VAL A 52 14.05 -3.04 -6.18
CA VAL A 52 15.50 -3.25 -6.21
C VAL A 52 15.96 -4.16 -7.36
N ASN A 53 15.03 -4.69 -8.14
CA ASN A 53 15.39 -5.45 -9.32
C ASN A 53 15.92 -4.49 -10.39
N GLN A 54 17.09 -4.79 -10.96
CA GLN A 54 17.74 -3.90 -11.91
C GLN A 54 17.30 -4.14 -13.36
N VAL A 55 16.47 -5.15 -13.58
CA VAL A 55 16.12 -5.60 -14.93
C VAL A 55 14.62 -5.56 -15.17
N GLN A 56 13.82 -5.93 -14.18
CA GLN A 56 12.38 -6.13 -14.35
C GLN A 56 11.55 -5.11 -13.60
N GLU A 57 10.49 -4.68 -14.25
CA GLU A 57 9.44 -3.88 -13.62
C GLU A 57 8.67 -4.74 -12.62
N ARG A 58 8.21 -4.12 -11.55
CA ARG A 58 7.35 -4.78 -10.55
C ARG A 58 6.11 -3.94 -10.33
N THR A 59 4.98 -4.63 -10.20
CA THR A 59 3.70 -3.98 -9.88
C THR A 59 3.24 -4.44 -8.51
N VAL A 60 2.84 -3.49 -7.69
CA VAL A 60 2.31 -3.75 -6.35
C VAL A 60 0.92 -3.13 -6.23
N VAL A 61 0.01 -3.84 -5.58
CA VAL A 61 -1.31 -3.30 -5.23
C VAL A 61 -1.24 -2.84 -3.77
N VAL A 62 -1.66 -1.61 -3.54
CA VAL A 62 -1.74 -1.02 -2.20
C VAL A 62 -3.20 -0.89 -1.83
N GLN A 63 -3.59 -1.51 -0.73
CA GLN A 63 -4.97 -1.52 -0.24
C GLN A 63 -5.08 -0.75 1.05
N GLY A 64 -6.16 0.00 1.21
CA GLY A 64 -6.45 0.72 2.44
C GLY A 64 -6.97 -0.22 3.51
N GLY A 65 -6.12 -0.55 4.48
CA GLY A 65 -6.44 -1.45 5.56
C GLY A 65 -6.24 -2.92 5.20
N ALA A 66 -6.23 -3.77 6.22
CA ALA A 66 -6.03 -5.21 6.05
C ALA A 66 -7.20 -5.85 5.29
N TYR A 67 -8.39 -5.28 5.42
CA TYR A 67 -9.62 -5.84 4.89
C TYR A 67 -10.35 -4.87 3.97
N ALA A 68 -9.62 -3.94 3.35
CA ALA A 68 -10.16 -2.92 2.45
C ALA A 68 -11.17 -1.99 3.13
N GLU A 69 -11.07 -1.86 4.45
CA GLU A 69 -12.01 -1.04 5.22
C GLU A 69 -11.79 0.46 5.07
N HIS A 70 -10.63 0.87 4.55
CA HIS A 70 -10.33 2.28 4.33
C HIS A 70 -10.43 2.62 2.85
N GLN A 71 -11.01 3.79 2.58
CA GLN A 71 -11.11 4.29 1.22
C GLN A 71 -9.92 5.20 0.95
N ILE A 72 -9.20 4.96 -0.13
CA ILE A 72 -8.13 5.85 -0.57
C ILE A 72 -8.76 6.87 -1.48
N GLU A 73 -8.76 8.14 -1.06
CA GLU A 73 -9.39 9.20 -1.83
C GLU A 73 -8.50 9.67 -2.96
N GLU A 74 -7.25 9.94 -2.64
CA GLU A 74 -6.29 10.41 -3.62
C GLU A 74 -4.87 10.09 -3.18
N ILE A 75 -3.94 10.13 -4.12
CA ILE A 75 -2.51 9.98 -3.84
C ILE A 75 -1.78 11.18 -4.41
N GLU A 76 -0.77 11.64 -3.68
CA GLU A 76 0.15 12.67 -4.16
C GLU A 76 1.44 11.98 -4.59
N VAL A 77 1.87 12.25 -5.82
CA VAL A 77 3.11 11.75 -6.38
C VAL A 77 3.87 12.96 -6.92
N GLY A 78 4.91 13.38 -6.21
CA GLY A 78 5.60 14.62 -6.59
C GLY A 78 4.65 15.79 -6.50
N ASP A 79 4.48 16.50 -7.61
CA ASP A 79 3.59 17.67 -7.68
C ASP A 79 2.19 17.33 -8.17
N GLN A 80 1.90 16.06 -8.40
CA GLN A 80 0.63 15.63 -8.96
C GLN A 80 -0.24 14.97 -7.90
N VAL A 81 -1.54 15.25 -8.00
CA VAL A 81 -2.55 14.61 -7.18
C VAL A 81 -3.40 13.74 -8.10
N VAL A 82 -3.47 12.46 -7.81
CA VAL A 82 -4.22 11.50 -8.62
C VAL A 82 -5.39 10.99 -7.81
N PRO A 83 -6.64 11.21 -8.27
CA PRO A 83 -7.79 10.66 -7.56
C PRO A 83 -7.84 9.14 -7.70
N VAL A 84 -8.16 8.46 -6.62
CA VAL A 84 -8.28 7.01 -6.60
C VAL A 84 -9.72 6.61 -6.33
N ASN A 85 -10.30 7.12 -5.25
CA ASN A 85 -11.68 6.86 -4.83
C ASN A 85 -12.00 5.36 -4.82
N ASP A 86 -11.10 4.56 -4.26
CA ASP A 86 -11.22 3.11 -4.20
C ASP A 86 -10.48 2.63 -2.97
N SER A 87 -10.70 1.37 -2.59
CA SER A 87 -9.99 0.76 -1.48
C SER A 87 -8.58 0.32 -1.85
N ALA A 88 -8.24 0.28 -3.13
CA ALA A 88 -6.92 -0.17 -3.57
C ALA A 88 -6.53 0.51 -4.88
N PHE A 89 -5.22 0.54 -5.14
CA PHE A 89 -4.68 1.01 -6.42
C PHE A 89 -3.40 0.25 -6.73
N SER A 90 -3.02 0.26 -8.00
CA SER A 90 -1.79 -0.41 -8.47
C SER A 90 -0.70 0.62 -8.73
N VAL A 91 0.53 0.26 -8.41
CA VAL A 91 1.72 1.06 -8.73
C VAL A 91 2.70 0.18 -9.46
N SER A 92 3.18 0.64 -10.61
CA SER A 92 4.24 -0.03 -11.36
C SER A 92 5.55 0.70 -11.13
N LEU A 93 6.57 -0.04 -10.74
CA LEU A 93 7.89 0.49 -10.44
C LEU A 93 8.87 -0.01 -11.48
N ALA A 94 9.50 0.91 -12.20
CA ALA A 94 10.55 0.57 -13.16
C ALA A 94 11.73 -0.06 -12.43
N PRO A 95 12.59 -0.80 -13.16
CA PRO A 95 13.78 -1.39 -12.54
C PRO A 95 14.61 -0.34 -11.81
N GLY A 96 14.97 -0.64 -10.57
CA GLY A 96 15.79 0.25 -9.75
C GLY A 96 15.10 1.52 -9.28
N ALA A 97 13.78 1.66 -9.53
CA ALA A 97 13.08 2.90 -9.20
C ALA A 97 12.50 2.87 -7.80
N GLY A 98 12.48 4.07 -7.19
CA GLY A 98 11.76 4.29 -5.96
C GLY A 98 10.69 5.36 -6.17
N ARG A 99 9.64 5.31 -5.36
CA ARG A 99 8.57 6.30 -5.47
C ARG A 99 7.95 6.57 -4.11
N ARG A 100 7.86 7.85 -3.77
CA ARG A 100 7.19 8.27 -2.54
C ARG A 100 5.78 8.70 -2.86
N LEU A 101 4.83 8.17 -2.10
CA LEU A 101 3.40 8.43 -2.28
C LEU A 101 2.83 8.94 -0.97
N VAL A 102 1.96 9.93 -1.05
CA VAL A 102 1.18 10.36 0.10
C VAL A 102 -0.27 9.98 -0.18
N LEU A 103 -0.81 9.08 0.63
CA LEU A 103 -2.16 8.57 0.48
C LEU A 103 -3.10 9.32 1.42
N LYS A 104 -4.14 9.91 0.86
CA LYS A 104 -5.23 10.46 1.67
C LYS A 104 -6.33 9.42 1.76
N MET A 105 -6.74 9.11 2.98
CA MET A 105 -7.67 8.02 3.25
C MET A 105 -8.86 8.51 4.04
N LYS A 106 -10.02 7.90 3.75
CA LYS A 106 -11.19 7.98 4.61
C LYS A 106 -11.27 6.66 5.35
N ARG A 107 -10.99 6.71 6.65
CA ARG A 107 -10.87 5.51 7.46
C ARG A 107 -12.23 4.91 7.74
N TYR A 108 -12.30 3.57 7.68
CA TYR A 108 -13.51 2.79 7.99
C TYR A 108 -14.72 3.20 7.15
N ALA A 109 -14.47 3.63 5.92
CA ALA A 109 -15.54 4.05 5.01
C ALA A 109 -16.24 2.88 4.34
N ASN A 110 -15.58 1.72 4.30
CA ASN A 110 -16.05 0.55 3.57
C ASN A 110 -16.35 -0.61 4.51
N GLN A 111 -17.21 -1.51 4.07
CA GLN A 111 -17.39 -2.78 4.75
C GLN A 111 -16.11 -3.61 4.59
N PRO A 112 -15.57 -4.18 5.67
CA PRO A 112 -14.39 -5.04 5.55
C PRO A 112 -14.69 -6.25 4.66
N THR A 113 -13.67 -6.68 3.92
CA THR A 113 -13.79 -7.85 3.07
C THR A 113 -12.49 -8.65 3.08
N PHE A 114 -12.61 -9.95 2.89
CA PHE A 114 -11.45 -10.83 2.71
C PHE A 114 -11.13 -11.04 1.23
N ALA A 115 -11.93 -10.47 0.33
CA ALA A 115 -11.69 -10.61 -1.10
C ALA A 115 -10.38 -9.93 -1.50
N PHE A 116 -9.68 -10.51 -2.45
CA PHE A 116 -8.49 -9.88 -3.01
C PHE A 116 -8.91 -8.70 -3.91
N PRO A 117 -8.03 -7.68 -4.06
CA PRO A 117 -8.39 -6.46 -4.82
C PRO A 117 -8.75 -6.70 -6.28
N TRP A 118 -8.33 -7.81 -6.85
CA TRP A 118 -8.61 -8.15 -8.24
C TRP A 118 -9.81 -9.09 -8.41
N ALA A 119 -10.44 -9.47 -7.32
CA ALA A 119 -11.56 -10.42 -7.36
C ALA A 119 -12.89 -9.72 -7.59
#